data_1d7c58e4eeb129ef637058198c74252e
#
_entry.id   1d7c58e4eeb129ef637058198c74252e
#
_cell.length_a   1.000
_cell.length_b   1.000
_cell.length_c   1.000
_cell.angle_alpha   90.00
_cell.angle_beta   90.00
_cell.angle_gamma   90.00
#
_symmetry.space_group_name_H-M   'P 1'
#
loop_
_entity.id
_entity.type
_entity.pdbx_description
1 polymer ?
#
loop_
_entity_poly.entity_id
_entity_poly.type
_entity_poly.pdbx_seq_one_letter_code
_entity_poly.pdbx_strand_id
1 'polypeptide(L)'
;MAISCGLSSTTSSGRWHRGQWPDQEGSHCSDLVSAGLEALDLLDIGVGVVNDLGRLLFANQSAQQILATRDGLEVTAQGVLSTLKGCCTPPLSAFLQQAAHARPPGTSGPRDTALAVRRPSGRRPLTLLVRSLHGTVSNSVATEPAALVFVLDPELPVQATESRLRQLYGFTSSEARLAQLVMSGKTFEECCEQLDIRPSTARMHLGNMFAKTGVRRQGQLISLLLKSLGTVRTTSAHRNMGQGEPYADCQLLHLSDKPPNRGAPKALTAGLEALDLLDIGVGVVNDLGRLLFANQSALQILATRDGLEVTAQGVLGALKGCCTPPLSALLQQAAHARLAGTSGPRDTALAVRRPSGKRPLTLLVRSLHGTVSKSVATEPAALVFVLDPDLPVQATESRLRQLYGFTSSEARLARLLMEGNALDDCCEPLKIRASTARRHLANMFAKAGVQHQGRLICLLLKSVGIVRVQDDESSSRPVPPQMVLVRNSPLTRLPRA
;
A
#
# COMPACT_ATOMS: atom_id res chain seq x y z
N MET A 1 26.62 -8.07 -38.42
CA MET A 1 27.64 -8.39 -37.40
C MET A 1 26.89 -8.94 -36.20
N ALA A 2 27.01 -10.23 -36.01
CA ALA A 2 26.33 -10.95 -34.91
C ALA A 2 27.17 -10.80 -33.64
N ILE A 3 26.53 -10.38 -32.55
CA ILE A 3 27.13 -10.41 -31.22
C ILE A 3 26.54 -11.61 -30.47
N SER A 4 27.42 -12.57 -30.29
CA SER A 4 27.28 -13.82 -29.55
C SER A 4 26.95 -13.52 -28.07
N CYS A 5 25.83 -14.04 -27.57
CA CYS A 5 25.57 -14.16 -26.15
C CYS A 5 26.16 -15.49 -25.62
N GLY A 6 27.27 -15.37 -24.90
CA GLY A 6 27.84 -16.51 -24.16
C GLY A 6 26.96 -16.88 -22.97
N LEU A 7 26.50 -18.12 -22.97
CA LEU A 7 25.95 -18.83 -21.82
C LEU A 7 27.09 -19.25 -20.90
N SER A 8 27.14 -18.75 -19.69
CA SER A 8 27.98 -19.32 -18.63
C SER A 8 27.12 -20.01 -17.58
N SER A 9 27.51 -21.21 -17.32
CA SER A 9 26.91 -22.25 -16.50
C SER A 9 26.72 -21.91 -15.02
N THR A 10 25.64 -22.43 -14.52
CA THR A 10 25.15 -22.65 -13.17
C THR A 10 26.20 -22.93 -12.09
N THR A 11 26.13 -22.14 -11.02
CA THR A 11 26.51 -22.58 -9.67
C THR A 11 25.34 -22.32 -8.71
N SER A 12 25.10 -23.29 -7.87
CA SER A 12 24.00 -23.49 -6.95
C SER A 12 23.98 -22.50 -5.77
N SER A 13 23.57 -21.27 -6.03
CA SER A 13 23.11 -20.33 -5.00
C SER A 13 22.04 -19.49 -5.63
N GLY A 14 20.80 -19.71 -5.21
CA GLY A 14 19.60 -19.09 -5.81
C GLY A 14 19.61 -17.56 -5.75
N ARG A 15 20.41 -16.94 -6.60
CA ARG A 15 20.37 -15.51 -6.91
C ARG A 15 19.55 -15.33 -8.18
N TRP A 16 18.43 -14.64 -8.04
CA TRP A 16 17.65 -14.19 -9.17
C TRP A 16 18.38 -13.03 -9.84
N HIS A 17 18.75 -13.17 -11.11
CA HIS A 17 19.43 -12.13 -11.87
C HIS A 17 18.46 -11.29 -12.69
N ARG A 18 18.79 -10.01 -12.79
CA ARG A 18 18.15 -8.96 -13.59
C ARG A 18 17.91 -9.42 -15.03
N GLY A 19 16.67 -9.55 -15.47
CA GLY A 19 16.30 -9.74 -16.87
C GLY A 19 16.11 -8.39 -17.55
N GLN A 20 16.77 -8.17 -18.69
CA GLN A 20 16.47 -7.10 -19.62
C GLN A 20 15.06 -7.35 -20.19
N TRP A 21 14.31 -6.27 -20.39
CA TRP A 21 13.03 -6.30 -21.08
C TRP A 21 13.21 -6.89 -22.48
N PRO A 22 12.46 -7.91 -22.88
CA PRO A 22 12.49 -8.38 -24.26
C PRO A 22 11.70 -7.42 -25.16
N ASP A 23 12.31 -6.99 -26.25
CA ASP A 23 11.71 -6.11 -27.29
C ASP A 23 10.61 -6.80 -28.12
N GLN A 24 10.14 -7.98 -27.72
CA GLN A 24 9.14 -8.75 -28.48
C GLN A 24 8.02 -9.22 -27.54
N GLU A 25 6.80 -8.84 -27.91
CA GLU A 25 5.46 -9.15 -27.40
C GLU A 25 4.82 -8.02 -26.58
N GLY A 26 4.37 -6.98 -27.28
CA GLY A 26 3.71 -5.81 -26.69
C GLY A 26 2.39 -6.08 -25.96
N SER A 27 1.78 -7.26 -26.09
CA SER A 27 0.50 -7.59 -25.43
C SER A 27 0.67 -7.95 -23.96
N HIS A 28 1.64 -8.80 -23.61
CA HIS A 28 1.83 -9.24 -22.20
C HIS A 28 2.35 -8.12 -21.30
N CYS A 29 3.15 -7.19 -21.82
CA CYS A 29 3.61 -6.05 -21.04
C CYS A 29 2.45 -5.11 -20.69
N SER A 30 1.54 -4.88 -21.64
CA SER A 30 0.34 -4.05 -21.44
C SER A 30 -0.57 -4.63 -20.34
N ASP A 31 -0.75 -5.96 -20.30
CA ASP A 31 -1.62 -6.62 -19.33
C ASP A 31 -1.08 -6.53 -17.91
N LEU A 32 0.24 -6.67 -17.73
CA LEU A 32 0.88 -6.54 -16.42
C LEU A 32 0.86 -5.09 -15.89
N VAL A 33 1.06 -4.12 -16.78
CA VAL A 33 0.91 -2.70 -16.43
C VAL A 33 -0.52 -2.42 -15.99
N SER A 34 -1.50 -2.92 -16.74
CA SER A 34 -2.91 -2.79 -16.41
C SER A 34 -3.25 -3.40 -15.05
N ALA A 35 -2.74 -4.61 -14.77
CA ALA A 35 -2.91 -5.28 -13.47
C ALA A 35 -2.30 -4.49 -12.30
N GLY A 36 -1.13 -3.89 -12.49
CA GLY A 36 -0.49 -3.04 -11.49
C GLY A 36 -1.29 -1.76 -11.21
N LEU A 37 -1.86 -1.15 -12.23
CA LEU A 37 -2.73 0.02 -12.08
C LEU A 37 -4.05 -0.36 -11.36
N GLU A 38 -4.63 -1.51 -11.69
CA GLU A 38 -5.80 -2.02 -10.98
C GLU A 38 -5.47 -2.29 -9.49
N ALA A 39 -4.25 -2.76 -9.19
CA ALA A 39 -3.80 -2.91 -7.81
C ALA A 39 -3.74 -1.56 -7.07
N LEU A 40 -3.29 -0.48 -7.72
CA LEU A 40 -3.29 0.86 -7.14
C LEU A 40 -4.70 1.40 -6.87
N ASP A 41 -5.67 1.08 -7.74
CA ASP A 41 -7.07 1.50 -7.56
C ASP A 41 -7.75 0.81 -6.36
N LEU A 42 -7.21 -0.33 -5.94
CA LEU A 42 -7.70 -1.07 -4.77
C LEU A 42 -7.13 -0.56 -3.44
N LEU A 43 -6.24 0.41 -3.47
CA LEU A 43 -5.68 1.00 -2.26
C LEU A 43 -6.46 2.23 -1.81
N ASP A 44 -6.59 2.42 -0.50
CA ASP A 44 -7.16 3.64 0.12
C ASP A 44 -6.16 4.81 0.14
N ILE A 45 -5.19 4.78 -0.77
CA ILE A 45 -4.15 5.80 -0.92
C ILE A 45 -4.31 6.43 -2.29
N GLY A 46 -4.45 7.76 -2.34
CA GLY A 46 -4.37 8.49 -3.59
C GLY A 46 -2.93 8.46 -4.12
N VAL A 47 -2.75 8.02 -5.36
CA VAL A 47 -1.45 8.02 -6.05
C VAL A 47 -1.58 8.83 -7.30
N GLY A 48 -0.72 9.84 -7.46
CA GLY A 48 -0.63 10.67 -8.64
C GLY A 48 0.79 10.78 -9.17
N VAL A 49 0.94 10.98 -10.45
CA VAL A 49 2.20 11.32 -11.11
C VAL A 49 2.04 12.71 -11.71
N VAL A 50 2.98 13.58 -11.41
CA VAL A 50 3.01 14.95 -11.95
C VAL A 50 4.33 15.22 -12.68
N ASN A 51 4.30 16.07 -13.70
CA ASN A 51 5.52 16.58 -14.34
C ASN A 51 6.13 17.74 -13.53
N ASP A 52 7.21 18.33 -14.03
CA ASP A 52 7.93 19.47 -13.48
C ASP A 52 7.07 20.75 -13.34
N LEU A 53 6.06 20.90 -14.20
CA LEU A 53 5.09 21.99 -14.15
C LEU A 53 3.92 21.70 -13.17
N GLY A 54 3.95 20.56 -12.47
CA GLY A 54 2.87 20.12 -11.60
C GLY A 54 1.62 19.61 -12.32
N ARG A 55 1.71 19.38 -13.65
CA ARG A 55 0.59 18.84 -14.42
C ARG A 55 0.40 17.36 -14.08
N LEU A 56 -0.83 16.97 -13.77
CA LEU A 56 -1.20 15.62 -13.43
C LEU A 56 -1.18 14.73 -14.67
N LEU A 57 -0.29 13.73 -14.68
CA LEU A 57 -0.13 12.77 -15.79
C LEU A 57 -0.89 11.48 -15.53
N PHE A 58 -1.03 11.10 -14.27
CA PHE A 58 -1.75 9.91 -13.81
C PHE A 58 -2.36 10.18 -12.44
N ALA A 59 -3.52 9.61 -12.17
CA ALA A 59 -4.13 9.53 -10.84
C ALA A 59 -4.93 8.24 -10.72
N ASN A 60 -4.68 7.47 -9.65
CA ASN A 60 -5.50 6.31 -9.34
C ASN A 60 -6.89 6.75 -8.84
N GLN A 61 -7.80 5.79 -8.73
CA GLN A 61 -9.18 6.05 -8.32
C GLN A 61 -9.30 6.78 -6.97
N SER A 62 -8.46 6.45 -5.99
CA SER A 62 -8.44 7.12 -4.68
C SER A 62 -8.06 8.60 -4.81
N ALA A 63 -7.04 8.91 -5.61
CA ALA A 63 -6.64 10.30 -5.86
C ALA A 63 -7.76 11.06 -6.57
N GLN A 64 -8.40 10.45 -7.58
CA GLN A 64 -9.51 11.07 -8.30
C GLN A 64 -10.69 11.38 -7.37
N GLN A 65 -11.04 10.46 -6.47
CA GLN A 65 -12.11 10.67 -5.48
C GLN A 65 -11.79 11.82 -4.53
N ILE A 66 -10.55 11.90 -4.02
CA ILE A 66 -10.12 13.00 -3.15
C ILE A 66 -10.18 14.33 -3.92
N LEU A 67 -9.65 14.38 -5.14
CA LEU A 67 -9.64 15.58 -5.98
C LEU A 67 -11.06 16.05 -6.34
N ALA A 68 -11.98 15.12 -6.58
CA ALA A 68 -13.39 15.43 -6.87
C ALA A 68 -14.09 16.15 -5.72
N THR A 69 -13.65 15.94 -4.47
CA THR A 69 -14.23 16.67 -3.31
C THR A 69 -13.90 18.15 -3.31
N ARG A 70 -12.84 18.58 -4.00
CA ARG A 70 -12.30 19.96 -3.98
C ARG A 70 -12.12 20.52 -2.57
N ASP A 71 -11.78 19.65 -1.61
CA ASP A 71 -11.64 20.01 -0.21
C ASP A 71 -10.16 20.09 0.18
N GLY A 72 -9.50 21.15 -0.24
CA GLY A 72 -8.08 21.45 -0.01
C GLY A 72 -7.18 21.21 -1.22
N LEU A 73 -7.49 20.21 -2.05
CA LEU A 73 -6.80 19.91 -3.30
C LEU A 73 -7.74 20.07 -4.49
N GLU A 74 -7.20 20.53 -5.60
CA GLU A 74 -7.92 20.67 -6.87
C GLU A 74 -7.00 20.43 -8.07
N VAL A 75 -7.59 20.16 -9.21
CA VAL A 75 -6.91 20.19 -10.51
C VAL A 75 -7.44 21.38 -11.28
N THR A 76 -6.55 22.27 -11.71
CA THR A 76 -6.91 23.45 -12.48
C THR A 76 -7.40 23.06 -13.88
N ALA A 77 -8.03 24.01 -14.60
CA ALA A 77 -8.45 23.82 -16.00
C ALA A 77 -7.27 23.43 -16.94
N GLN A 78 -6.04 23.78 -16.57
CA GLN A 78 -4.82 23.40 -17.29
C GLN A 78 -4.29 22.01 -16.92
N GLY A 79 -4.98 21.28 -16.03
CA GLY A 79 -4.57 19.96 -15.55
C GLY A 79 -3.46 20.00 -14.49
N VAL A 80 -3.21 21.14 -13.84
CA VAL A 80 -2.17 21.29 -12.81
C VAL A 80 -2.75 20.97 -11.43
N LEU A 81 -2.06 20.11 -10.68
CA LEU A 81 -2.39 19.80 -9.30
C LEU A 81 -2.08 21.01 -8.41
N SER A 82 -3.09 21.52 -7.73
CA SER A 82 -3.00 22.72 -6.92
C SER A 82 -3.70 22.55 -5.57
N THR A 83 -3.41 23.45 -4.66
CA THR A 83 -4.16 23.58 -3.40
C THR A 83 -5.01 24.83 -3.44
N LEU A 84 -6.18 24.77 -2.82
CA LEU A 84 -7.01 25.95 -2.62
C LEU A 84 -6.23 27.00 -1.81
N LYS A 85 -6.55 28.28 -2.07
CA LYS A 85 -5.85 29.42 -1.44
C LYS A 85 -5.89 29.32 0.08
N GLY A 86 -4.71 29.39 0.70
CA GLY A 86 -4.56 29.32 2.16
C GLY A 86 -4.52 27.93 2.78
N CYS A 87 -4.72 26.87 1.98
CA CYS A 87 -4.72 25.50 2.49
C CYS A 87 -3.32 24.90 2.70
N CYS A 88 -2.29 25.52 2.11
CA CYS A 88 -0.92 25.02 2.16
C CYS A 88 0.07 26.17 2.21
N THR A 89 1.11 26.03 3.04
CA THR A 89 2.22 26.97 3.16
C THR A 89 3.53 26.20 3.38
N PRO A 90 4.53 26.30 2.52
CA PRO A 90 4.59 27.02 1.24
C PRO A 90 3.66 26.41 0.16
N PRO A 91 3.48 27.07 -0.99
CA PRO A 91 2.56 26.59 -2.03
C PRO A 91 2.98 25.23 -2.59
N LEU A 92 2.03 24.39 -2.92
CA LEU A 92 2.26 23.02 -3.41
C LEU A 92 3.16 23.00 -4.65
N SER A 93 3.02 23.98 -5.55
CA SER A 93 3.84 24.10 -6.76
C SER A 93 5.34 24.12 -6.46
N ALA A 94 5.76 24.81 -5.40
CA ALA A 94 7.17 24.86 -5.00
C ALA A 94 7.68 23.48 -4.56
N PHE A 95 6.86 22.70 -3.86
CA PHE A 95 7.21 21.33 -3.46
C PHE A 95 7.30 20.39 -4.67
N LEU A 96 6.36 20.49 -5.59
CA LEU A 96 6.34 19.64 -6.78
C LEU A 96 7.55 19.91 -7.67
N GLN A 97 7.89 21.19 -7.89
CA GLN A 97 9.10 21.58 -8.64
C GLN A 97 10.36 21.09 -7.95
N GLN A 98 10.48 21.31 -6.63
CA GLN A 98 11.63 20.84 -5.88
C GLN A 98 11.79 19.32 -5.97
N ALA A 99 10.69 18.56 -5.85
CA ALA A 99 10.71 17.12 -5.96
C ALA A 99 11.06 16.65 -7.38
N ALA A 100 10.48 17.26 -8.42
CA ALA A 100 10.77 16.90 -9.81
C ALA A 100 12.24 17.13 -10.20
N HIS A 101 12.86 18.17 -9.66
CA HIS A 101 14.26 18.53 -9.93
C HIS A 101 15.25 18.03 -8.87
N ALA A 102 14.81 17.26 -7.87
CA ALA A 102 15.71 16.69 -6.87
C ALA A 102 16.77 15.80 -7.54
N ARG A 103 18.05 16.01 -7.17
CA ARG A 103 19.21 15.38 -7.82
C ARG A 103 19.30 13.87 -7.58
N PRO A 104 20.05 13.13 -8.45
CA PRO A 104 20.26 11.71 -8.34
C PRO A 104 20.95 11.26 -7.03
N PRO A 105 20.95 9.94 -6.72
CA PRO A 105 21.49 9.38 -5.48
C PRO A 105 22.94 9.83 -5.21
N GLY A 106 23.21 10.33 -3.99
CA GLY A 106 24.54 10.80 -3.56
C GLY A 106 24.61 12.28 -3.20
N THR A 107 23.56 13.07 -3.37
CA THR A 107 23.51 14.46 -2.92
C THR A 107 22.65 14.60 -1.67
N SER A 108 23.21 15.18 -0.60
CA SER A 108 22.55 15.41 0.69
C SER A 108 21.32 16.29 0.54
N GLY A 109 20.13 15.70 0.67
CA GLY A 109 18.85 16.39 0.73
C GLY A 109 17.69 15.41 0.95
N PRO A 110 16.64 15.78 1.69
CA PRO A 110 15.51 14.89 1.93
C PRO A 110 14.80 14.59 0.59
N ARG A 111 14.81 13.31 0.20
CA ARG A 111 14.12 12.81 -1.02
C ARG A 111 12.62 12.78 -0.87
N ASP A 112 12.14 12.69 0.34
CA ASP A 112 10.75 12.61 0.70
C ASP A 112 10.32 13.91 1.38
N THR A 113 9.39 14.62 0.78
CA THR A 113 8.78 15.81 1.39
C THR A 113 7.36 15.48 1.81
N ALA A 114 7.06 15.73 3.07
CA ALA A 114 5.72 15.55 3.63
C ALA A 114 5.04 16.91 3.84
N LEU A 115 3.79 17.02 3.46
CA LEU A 115 3.02 18.25 3.51
C LEU A 115 1.62 17.99 4.04
N ALA A 116 1.16 18.81 4.98
CA ALA A 116 -0.21 18.81 5.46
C ALA A 116 -1.01 19.88 4.71
N VAL A 117 -2.05 19.46 4.00
CA VAL A 117 -2.97 20.37 3.28
C VAL A 117 -4.23 20.55 4.10
N ARG A 118 -4.47 21.77 4.57
CA ARG A 118 -5.68 22.13 5.31
C ARG A 118 -6.90 22.01 4.41
N ARG A 119 -8.03 21.69 5.03
CA ARG A 119 -9.30 21.50 4.33
C ARG A 119 -10.27 22.61 4.70
N PRO A 120 -10.88 23.30 3.71
CA PRO A 120 -11.92 24.32 3.96
C PRO A 120 -13.11 23.79 4.75
N SER A 121 -13.44 22.52 4.62
CA SER A 121 -14.50 21.85 5.38
C SER A 121 -14.26 21.78 6.90
N GLY A 122 -13.06 22.16 7.38
CA GLY A 122 -12.67 21.98 8.77
C GLY A 122 -12.31 20.55 9.16
N ARG A 123 -12.35 19.61 8.21
CA ARG A 123 -11.86 18.25 8.40
C ARG A 123 -10.36 18.25 8.63
N ARG A 124 -9.82 17.11 9.07
CA ARG A 124 -8.39 16.92 9.27
C ARG A 124 -7.63 17.14 7.97
N PRO A 125 -6.42 17.73 8.06
CA PRO A 125 -5.59 17.95 6.89
C PRO A 125 -5.32 16.65 6.12
N LEU A 126 -5.30 16.75 4.78
CA LEU A 126 -4.77 15.69 3.94
C LEU A 126 -3.26 15.63 4.13
N THR A 127 -2.70 14.43 4.11
CA THR A 127 -1.25 14.23 4.07
C THR A 127 -0.81 14.00 2.64
N LEU A 128 0.10 14.84 2.15
CA LEU A 128 0.78 14.64 0.87
C LEU A 128 2.21 14.21 1.13
N LEU A 129 2.62 13.14 0.47
CA LEU A 129 4.03 12.74 0.41
C LEU A 129 4.46 12.87 -1.05
N VAL A 130 5.45 13.72 -1.29
CA VAL A 130 5.96 13.99 -2.64
C VAL A 130 7.35 13.40 -2.78
N ARG A 131 7.57 12.63 -3.84
CA ARG A 131 8.82 11.95 -4.12
C ARG A 131 9.25 12.14 -5.56
N SER A 132 10.54 12.38 -5.77
CA SER A 132 11.14 12.43 -7.09
C SER A 132 11.09 11.08 -7.80
N LEU A 133 10.70 11.08 -9.05
CA LEU A 133 10.85 9.97 -9.98
C LEU A 133 12.14 10.16 -10.76
N HIS A 134 13.21 9.47 -10.35
CA HIS A 134 14.42 9.39 -11.15
C HIS A 134 14.39 8.03 -11.86
N GLY A 135 14.34 8.07 -13.17
CA GLY A 135 14.21 6.88 -14.01
C GLY A 135 15.21 5.78 -13.61
N THR A 136 14.70 4.76 -12.99
CA THR A 136 15.39 3.48 -12.81
C THR A 136 15.30 2.61 -14.06
N VAL A 137 14.55 3.07 -15.05
CA VAL A 137 14.30 2.35 -16.30
C VAL A 137 15.08 2.98 -17.45
N SER A 138 16.18 2.32 -17.78
CA SER A 138 16.90 2.41 -19.07
C SER A 138 17.69 3.68 -19.39
N ASN A 139 18.94 3.48 -19.72
CA ASN A 139 19.98 4.43 -20.13
C ASN A 139 19.73 5.16 -21.47
N SER A 140 18.51 5.45 -21.86
CA SER A 140 18.25 6.10 -23.12
C SER A 140 17.24 7.24 -23.02
N VAL A 141 17.72 8.43 -23.30
CA VAL A 141 17.00 9.68 -23.60
C VAL A 141 16.47 10.44 -22.39
N ALA A 142 16.87 11.71 -22.30
CA ALA A 142 16.45 12.70 -21.32
C ALA A 142 14.95 12.58 -20.95
N THR A 143 14.69 12.01 -19.77
CA THR A 143 13.34 11.91 -19.25
C THR A 143 12.94 13.23 -18.63
N GLU A 144 11.79 13.77 -19.03
CA GLU A 144 11.22 14.94 -18.37
C GLU A 144 11.11 14.68 -16.85
N PRO A 145 11.49 15.67 -16.02
CA PRO A 145 11.39 15.52 -14.58
C PRO A 145 9.94 15.22 -14.15
N ALA A 146 9.77 14.27 -13.26
CA ALA A 146 8.46 13.89 -12.74
C ALA A 146 8.53 13.60 -11.25
N ALA A 147 7.40 13.69 -10.57
CA ALA A 147 7.27 13.37 -9.16
C ALA A 147 6.04 12.49 -8.91
N LEU A 148 6.19 11.57 -7.96
CA LEU A 148 5.10 10.82 -7.34
C LEU A 148 4.50 11.62 -6.20
N VAL A 149 3.18 11.64 -6.16
CA VAL A 149 2.41 12.28 -5.08
C VAL A 149 1.49 11.24 -4.46
N PHE A 150 1.72 10.91 -3.19
CA PHE A 150 0.80 10.12 -2.40
C PHE A 150 -0.11 11.06 -1.61
N VAL A 151 -1.40 10.83 -1.69
CA VAL A 151 -2.42 11.59 -0.95
C VAL A 151 -3.13 10.66 0.02
N LEU A 152 -2.99 10.92 1.31
CA LEU A 152 -3.63 10.15 2.36
C LEU A 152 -4.67 11.01 3.07
N ASP A 153 -5.90 10.50 3.14
CA ASP A 153 -6.97 11.10 3.94
C ASP A 153 -7.11 10.31 5.26
N PRO A 154 -6.68 10.86 6.40
CA PRO A 154 -6.75 10.16 7.68
C PRO A 154 -8.18 9.94 8.16
N GLU A 155 -9.17 10.60 7.58
CA GLU A 155 -10.59 10.47 7.93
C GLU A 155 -11.33 9.42 7.10
N LEU A 156 -10.70 8.88 6.06
CA LEU A 156 -11.31 7.76 5.33
C LEU A 156 -11.61 6.60 6.30
N PRO A 157 -12.82 6.03 6.24
CA PRO A 157 -13.16 4.89 7.07
C PRO A 157 -12.30 3.69 6.67
N VAL A 158 -11.83 2.94 7.67
CA VAL A 158 -11.08 1.71 7.42
C VAL A 158 -12.00 0.67 6.79
N GLN A 159 -11.64 0.15 5.64
CA GLN A 159 -12.43 -0.81 4.86
C GLN A 159 -12.28 -2.27 5.36
N ALA A 160 -12.15 -2.46 6.68
CA ALA A 160 -12.10 -3.78 7.29
C ALA A 160 -13.52 -4.35 7.47
N THR A 161 -13.97 -5.19 6.54
CA THR A 161 -15.27 -5.83 6.67
C THR A 161 -15.29 -6.87 7.80
N GLU A 162 -16.46 -7.08 8.38
CA GLU A 162 -16.69 -8.14 9.38
C GLU A 162 -16.20 -9.50 8.86
N SER A 163 -16.51 -9.82 7.60
CA SER A 163 -16.09 -11.07 6.95
C SER A 163 -14.57 -11.24 6.95
N ARG A 164 -13.80 -10.22 6.55
CA ARG A 164 -12.33 -10.27 6.57
C ARG A 164 -11.76 -10.47 7.97
N LEU A 165 -12.29 -9.74 8.96
CA LEU A 165 -11.87 -9.87 10.36
C LEU A 165 -12.13 -11.28 10.90
N ARG A 166 -13.28 -11.86 10.55
CA ARG A 166 -13.63 -13.23 10.92
C ARG A 166 -12.73 -14.26 10.24
N GLN A 167 -12.45 -14.10 8.95
CA GLN A 167 -11.58 -15.01 8.19
C GLN A 167 -10.13 -14.97 8.71
N LEU A 168 -9.59 -13.80 9.01
CA LEU A 168 -8.19 -13.63 9.39
C LEU A 168 -7.92 -14.00 10.85
N TYR A 169 -8.81 -13.61 11.76
CA TYR A 169 -8.55 -13.71 13.19
C TYR A 169 -9.50 -14.66 13.93
N GLY A 170 -10.46 -15.24 13.22
CA GLY A 170 -11.48 -16.08 13.87
C GLY A 170 -12.40 -15.28 14.80
N PHE A 171 -12.60 -13.98 14.55
CA PHE A 171 -13.49 -13.17 15.37
C PHE A 171 -14.95 -13.59 15.19
N THR A 172 -15.73 -13.47 16.25
CA THR A 172 -17.19 -13.52 16.18
C THR A 172 -17.72 -12.24 15.54
N SER A 173 -19.00 -12.18 15.15
CA SER A 173 -19.61 -10.97 14.62
C SER A 173 -19.50 -9.79 15.59
N SER A 174 -19.74 -10.00 16.89
CA SER A 174 -19.63 -8.96 17.91
C SER A 174 -18.20 -8.46 18.09
N GLU A 175 -17.20 -9.36 18.09
CA GLU A 175 -15.79 -9.01 18.15
C GLU A 175 -15.34 -8.25 16.90
N ALA A 176 -15.79 -8.66 15.72
CA ALA A 176 -15.47 -7.98 14.47
C ALA A 176 -16.04 -6.55 14.41
N ARG A 177 -17.28 -6.36 14.87
CA ARG A 177 -17.89 -5.03 14.99
C ARG A 177 -17.15 -4.15 15.99
N LEU A 178 -16.77 -4.70 17.14
CA LEU A 178 -15.95 -3.99 18.13
C LEU A 178 -14.56 -3.64 17.53
N ALA A 179 -13.93 -4.56 16.79
CA ALA A 179 -12.66 -4.30 16.11
C ALA A 179 -12.75 -3.13 15.12
N GLN A 180 -13.82 -3.04 14.34
CA GLN A 180 -14.04 -1.91 13.41
C GLN A 180 -14.11 -0.57 14.14
N LEU A 181 -14.79 -0.51 15.29
CA LEU A 181 -14.86 0.71 16.08
C LEU A 181 -13.51 1.09 16.69
N VAL A 182 -12.78 0.11 17.21
CA VAL A 182 -11.43 0.30 17.75
C VAL A 182 -10.47 0.79 16.65
N MET A 183 -10.55 0.24 15.42
CA MET A 183 -9.78 0.69 14.26
C MET A 183 -10.16 2.10 13.79
N SER A 184 -11.37 2.55 14.04
CA SER A 184 -11.79 3.94 13.77
C SER A 184 -11.33 4.93 14.85
N GLY A 185 -10.66 4.43 15.90
CA GLY A 185 -10.16 5.24 17.00
C GLY A 185 -11.22 5.67 18.01
N LYS A 186 -12.30 4.93 18.13
CA LYS A 186 -13.33 5.16 19.17
C LYS A 186 -12.78 4.81 20.56
N THR A 187 -13.26 5.53 21.58
CA THR A 187 -12.98 5.18 22.98
C THR A 187 -13.71 3.89 23.37
N PHE A 188 -13.32 3.32 24.49
CA PHE A 188 -13.99 2.14 25.02
C PHE A 188 -15.47 2.42 25.32
N GLU A 189 -15.76 3.58 25.88
CA GLU A 189 -17.11 4.06 26.22
C GLU A 189 -17.95 4.25 24.95
N GLU A 190 -17.42 4.95 23.94
CA GLU A 190 -18.07 5.13 22.63
C GLU A 190 -18.35 3.78 21.96
N CYS A 191 -17.48 2.78 22.11
CA CYS A 191 -17.72 1.44 21.58
C CYS A 191 -18.89 0.75 22.29
N CYS A 192 -18.97 0.87 23.63
CA CYS A 192 -20.06 0.30 24.41
C CYS A 192 -21.42 0.90 24.01
N GLU A 193 -21.48 2.24 23.90
CA GLU A 193 -22.67 2.96 23.49
C GLU A 193 -23.11 2.58 22.07
N GLN A 194 -22.18 2.57 21.11
CA GLN A 194 -22.50 2.30 19.71
C GLN A 194 -22.92 0.84 19.45
N LEU A 195 -22.44 -0.11 20.26
CA LEU A 195 -22.80 -1.52 20.16
C LEU A 195 -23.97 -1.90 21.07
N ASP A 196 -24.42 -0.99 21.91
CA ASP A 196 -25.44 -1.21 22.95
C ASP A 196 -25.07 -2.41 23.83
N ILE A 197 -23.83 -2.43 24.36
CA ILE A 197 -23.33 -3.48 25.22
C ILE A 197 -22.80 -2.92 26.53
N ARG A 198 -22.89 -3.74 27.59
CA ARG A 198 -22.32 -3.37 28.90
C ARG A 198 -20.79 -3.33 28.86
N PRO A 199 -20.13 -2.48 29.65
CA PRO A 199 -18.67 -2.42 29.73
C PRO A 199 -18.00 -3.76 30.08
N SER A 200 -18.66 -4.60 30.89
CA SER A 200 -18.18 -5.96 31.18
C SER A 200 -18.12 -6.85 29.94
N THR A 201 -19.16 -6.79 29.10
CA THR A 201 -19.22 -7.53 27.83
C THR A 201 -18.17 -7.04 26.84
N ALA A 202 -17.99 -5.72 26.72
CA ALA A 202 -16.95 -5.15 25.85
C ALA A 202 -15.54 -5.57 26.29
N ARG A 203 -15.25 -5.59 27.62
CA ARG A 203 -13.96 -6.09 28.14
C ARG A 203 -13.75 -7.57 27.83
N MET A 204 -14.81 -8.40 27.94
CA MET A 204 -14.75 -9.81 27.58
C MET A 204 -14.42 -9.97 26.08
N HIS A 205 -15.10 -9.24 25.20
CA HIS A 205 -14.80 -9.27 23.75
C HIS A 205 -13.36 -8.84 23.47
N LEU A 206 -12.88 -7.75 24.09
CA LEU A 206 -11.48 -7.33 23.94
C LEU A 206 -10.49 -8.40 24.42
N GLY A 207 -10.76 -9.03 25.55
CA GLY A 207 -9.95 -10.14 26.08
C GLY A 207 -9.87 -11.32 25.09
N ASN A 208 -11.02 -11.71 24.52
CA ASN A 208 -11.07 -12.75 23.49
C ASN A 208 -10.30 -12.35 22.23
N MET A 209 -10.44 -11.10 21.78
CA MET A 209 -9.68 -10.59 20.64
C MET A 209 -8.17 -10.61 20.91
N PHE A 210 -7.73 -10.23 22.12
CA PHE A 210 -6.33 -10.32 22.51
C PHE A 210 -5.82 -11.75 22.47
N ALA A 211 -6.60 -12.71 23.02
CA ALA A 211 -6.24 -14.12 22.98
C ALA A 211 -6.12 -14.67 21.54
N LYS A 212 -7.07 -14.30 20.66
CA LYS A 212 -7.07 -14.74 19.26
C LYS A 212 -5.94 -14.12 18.42
N THR A 213 -5.53 -12.90 18.73
CA THR A 213 -4.50 -12.16 17.97
C THR A 213 -3.09 -12.25 18.58
N GLY A 214 -2.98 -12.80 19.81
CA GLY A 214 -1.71 -12.88 20.52
C GLY A 214 -1.18 -11.52 21.01
N VAL A 215 -2.01 -10.48 21.01
CA VAL A 215 -1.65 -9.16 21.56
C VAL A 215 -2.16 -9.02 22.98
N ARG A 216 -1.59 -8.09 23.73
CA ARG A 216 -1.95 -7.91 25.17
C ARG A 216 -2.57 -6.54 25.48
N ARG A 217 -2.57 -5.62 24.51
CA ARG A 217 -2.97 -4.22 24.72
C ARG A 217 -3.73 -3.68 23.51
N GLN A 218 -4.63 -2.74 23.76
CA GLN A 218 -5.46 -2.12 22.72
C GLN A 218 -4.61 -1.43 21.64
N GLY A 219 -3.53 -0.73 22.00
CA GLY A 219 -2.62 -0.09 21.03
C GLY A 219 -1.98 -1.11 20.06
N GLN A 220 -1.58 -2.27 20.57
CA GLN A 220 -1.05 -3.37 19.76
C GLN A 220 -2.13 -3.94 18.82
N LEU A 221 -3.36 -4.07 19.31
CA LEU A 221 -4.48 -4.53 18.50
C LEU A 221 -4.78 -3.54 17.37
N ILE A 222 -4.85 -2.24 17.66
CA ILE A 222 -5.04 -1.19 16.66
C ILE A 222 -3.95 -1.26 15.60
N SER A 223 -2.68 -1.30 16.01
CA SER A 223 -1.55 -1.36 15.11
C SER A 223 -1.60 -2.61 14.22
N LEU A 224 -1.85 -3.78 14.81
CA LEU A 224 -1.99 -5.04 14.10
C LEU A 224 -3.09 -4.98 13.04
N LEU A 225 -4.30 -4.58 13.44
CA LEU A 225 -5.46 -4.57 12.55
C LEU A 225 -5.31 -3.55 11.42
N LEU A 226 -4.79 -2.36 11.69
CA LEU A 226 -4.56 -1.34 10.67
C LEU A 226 -3.47 -1.75 9.69
N LYS A 227 -2.38 -2.34 10.14
CA LYS A 227 -1.31 -2.85 9.25
C LYS A 227 -1.79 -4.01 8.38
N SER A 228 -2.69 -4.86 8.89
CA SER A 228 -3.18 -6.03 8.16
C SER A 228 -4.33 -5.74 7.19
N LEU A 229 -5.12 -4.69 7.42
CA LEU A 229 -6.37 -4.47 6.69
C LEU A 229 -6.60 -3.02 6.25
N GLY A 230 -5.89 -2.08 6.84
CA GLY A 230 -6.25 -0.66 6.79
C GLY A 230 -6.10 0.01 5.44
N THR A 231 -5.51 -0.63 4.45
CA THR A 231 -5.09 -0.01 3.19
C THR A 231 -5.70 -0.59 1.93
N VAL A 232 -6.29 -1.79 2.01
CA VAL A 232 -6.84 -2.46 0.83
C VAL A 232 -8.36 -2.41 0.85
N ARG A 233 -8.97 -1.73 -0.12
CA ARG A 233 -10.42 -1.57 -0.27
C ARG A 233 -11.16 -2.89 -0.41
N THR A 234 -12.43 -2.89 -0.03
CA THR A 234 -13.35 -4.01 -0.29
C THR A 234 -14.20 -3.73 -1.53
N THR A 235 -14.57 -4.76 -2.26
CA THR A 235 -15.41 -4.63 -3.48
C THR A 235 -16.79 -4.05 -3.19
N SER A 236 -17.32 -4.21 -1.98
CA SER A 236 -18.62 -3.67 -1.57
C SER A 236 -18.63 -2.15 -1.46
N ALA A 237 -17.48 -1.54 -1.16
CA ALA A 237 -17.35 -0.07 -1.09
C ALA A 237 -17.52 0.60 -2.46
N HIS A 238 -17.21 -0.11 -3.55
CA HIS A 238 -17.38 0.39 -4.91
C HIS A 238 -18.84 0.65 -5.30
N ARG A 239 -19.80 -0.07 -4.71
CA ARG A 239 -21.23 0.06 -5.04
C ARG A 239 -21.97 1.13 -4.23
N ASN A 240 -21.48 1.47 -3.04
CA ASN A 240 -22.18 2.37 -2.11
C ASN A 240 -21.75 3.83 -2.18
N MET A 241 -20.68 4.14 -2.90
CA MET A 241 -20.29 5.52 -3.17
C MET A 241 -20.91 5.98 -4.48
N GLY A 242 -22.19 6.35 -4.39
CA GLY A 242 -22.91 7.22 -5.32
C GLY A 242 -22.88 6.82 -6.79
N GLN A 243 -24.02 6.41 -7.30
CA GLN A 243 -24.45 6.72 -8.67
C GLN A 243 -24.57 8.25 -8.82
N GLY A 244 -23.46 8.97 -8.59
CA GLY A 244 -23.28 10.30 -9.13
C GLY A 244 -22.84 10.10 -10.58
N GLU A 245 -23.53 10.73 -11.51
CA GLU A 245 -23.19 10.72 -12.93
C GLU A 245 -21.68 10.87 -13.13
N PRO A 246 -21.06 10.08 -14.05
CA PRO A 246 -19.65 10.26 -14.35
C PRO A 246 -19.48 11.72 -14.82
N TYR A 247 -18.69 12.48 -14.09
CA TYR A 247 -18.32 13.84 -14.47
C TYR A 247 -17.76 13.81 -15.89
N ALA A 248 -18.56 14.34 -16.83
CA ALA A 248 -18.23 14.40 -18.25
C ALA A 248 -16.96 15.20 -18.52
N ASP A 249 -16.50 16.03 -17.58
CA ASP A 249 -15.29 16.85 -17.72
C ASP A 249 -14.00 16.21 -17.18
N CYS A 250 -14.06 15.06 -16.49
CA CYS A 250 -12.87 14.29 -16.11
C CYS A 250 -12.41 13.29 -17.17
N GLN A 251 -12.85 13.42 -18.42
CA GLN A 251 -12.42 12.59 -19.57
C GLN A 251 -10.90 12.65 -19.87
N LEU A 252 -10.15 13.48 -19.15
CA LEU A 252 -8.70 13.64 -19.37
C LEU A 252 -7.84 12.51 -18.78
N LEU A 253 -8.39 11.59 -17.98
CA LEU A 253 -7.59 10.55 -17.33
C LEU A 253 -7.94 9.11 -17.74
N HIS A 254 -8.97 8.93 -18.56
CA HIS A 254 -9.13 7.67 -19.29
C HIS A 254 -8.31 7.74 -20.58
N LEU A 255 -7.32 6.86 -20.66
CA LEU A 255 -6.60 6.56 -21.89
C LEU A 255 -7.57 5.85 -22.88
N SER A 256 -8.64 6.52 -23.30
CA SER A 256 -9.55 6.04 -24.33
C SER A 256 -9.42 6.90 -25.58
N ASP A 257 -9.13 6.25 -26.69
CA ASP A 257 -9.38 6.61 -28.09
C ASP A 257 -8.51 7.67 -28.78
N LYS A 258 -7.41 8.16 -28.19
CA LYS A 258 -6.35 8.82 -29.00
C LYS A 258 -5.04 8.04 -28.91
N PRO A 259 -4.30 7.91 -30.01
CA PRO A 259 -3.00 7.24 -30.01
C PRO A 259 -2.11 7.89 -28.95
N PRO A 260 -1.37 7.10 -28.15
CA PRO A 260 -0.65 7.58 -26.97
C PRO A 260 0.31 8.70 -27.37
N ASN A 261 0.07 9.89 -26.82
CA ASN A 261 1.06 10.94 -26.83
C ASN A 261 2.35 10.35 -26.23
N ARG A 262 3.53 10.65 -26.76
CA ARG A 262 4.83 10.04 -26.38
C ARG A 262 5.14 9.98 -24.87
N GLY A 263 4.35 10.63 -23.99
CA GLY A 263 4.47 10.60 -22.54
C GLY A 263 3.64 9.54 -21.79
N ALA A 264 2.63 8.92 -22.43
CA ALA A 264 1.71 7.99 -21.77
C ALA A 264 2.39 6.71 -21.24
N PRO A 265 3.33 6.05 -21.94
CA PRO A 265 4.02 4.88 -21.42
C PRO A 265 4.82 5.16 -20.15
N LYS A 266 5.37 6.36 -20.01
CA LYS A 266 6.18 6.80 -18.86
C LYS A 266 5.35 7.00 -17.60
N ALA A 267 4.17 7.61 -17.71
CA ALA A 267 3.27 7.81 -16.58
C ALA A 267 2.75 6.47 -16.01
N LEU A 268 2.52 5.50 -16.88
CA LEU A 268 2.10 4.15 -16.48
C LEU A 268 3.21 3.39 -15.74
N THR A 269 4.44 3.47 -16.24
CA THR A 269 5.62 2.87 -15.56
C THR A 269 5.86 3.53 -14.21
N ALA A 270 5.70 4.86 -14.11
CA ALA A 270 5.79 5.59 -12.86
C ALA A 270 4.70 5.15 -11.84
N GLY A 271 3.50 4.81 -12.31
CA GLY A 271 2.46 4.20 -11.48
C GLY A 271 2.90 2.87 -10.85
N LEU A 272 3.60 2.02 -11.60
CA LEU A 272 4.15 0.77 -11.08
C LEU A 272 5.28 1.00 -10.05
N GLU A 273 6.13 2.02 -10.27
CA GLU A 273 7.15 2.42 -9.29
C GLU A 273 6.52 2.83 -7.95
N ALA A 274 5.30 3.38 -7.96
CA ALA A 274 4.58 3.69 -6.73
C ALA A 274 4.29 2.45 -5.87
N LEU A 275 4.06 1.28 -6.49
CA LEU A 275 3.85 0.02 -5.75
C LEU A 275 5.10 -0.42 -4.98
N ASP A 276 6.30 -0.15 -5.50
CA ASP A 276 7.56 -0.50 -4.83
C ASP A 276 7.83 0.38 -3.59
N LEU A 277 7.17 1.53 -3.52
CA LEU A 277 7.26 2.45 -2.40
C LEU A 277 6.27 2.16 -1.27
N LEU A 278 5.43 1.15 -1.42
CA LEU A 278 4.46 0.75 -0.40
C LEU A 278 4.99 -0.42 0.43
N ASP A 279 4.68 -0.44 1.72
CA ASP A 279 4.96 -1.56 2.63
C ASP A 279 3.96 -2.73 2.46
N ILE A 280 3.35 -2.82 1.28
CA ILE A 280 2.40 -3.85 0.92
C ILE A 280 3.00 -4.67 -0.21
N GLY A 281 3.13 -5.98 -0.01
CA GLY A 281 3.47 -6.89 -1.10
C GLY A 281 2.32 -6.98 -2.09
N VAL A 282 2.59 -6.73 -3.36
CA VAL A 282 1.62 -6.87 -4.45
C VAL A 282 2.15 -7.86 -5.46
N GLY A 283 1.36 -8.87 -5.80
CA GLY A 283 1.67 -9.87 -6.80
C GLY A 283 0.51 -10.09 -7.75
N VAL A 284 0.83 -10.49 -8.97
CA VAL A 284 -0.13 -10.98 -9.97
C VAL A 284 0.21 -12.42 -10.26
N VAL A 285 -0.78 -13.30 -10.20
CA VAL A 285 -0.64 -14.72 -10.51
C VAL A 285 -1.63 -15.14 -11.58
N ASN A 286 -1.26 -16.12 -12.40
CA ASN A 286 -2.18 -16.74 -13.36
C ASN A 286 -3.03 -17.82 -12.68
N ASP A 287 -3.86 -18.51 -13.45
CA ASP A 287 -4.75 -19.61 -13.03
C ASP A 287 -4.01 -20.82 -12.44
N LEU A 288 -2.76 -21.04 -12.84
CA LEU A 288 -1.87 -22.07 -12.28
C LEU A 288 -1.17 -21.61 -11.00
N GLY A 289 -1.43 -20.40 -10.52
CA GLY A 289 -0.74 -19.81 -9.37
C GLY A 289 0.69 -19.35 -9.66
N ARG A 290 1.10 -19.29 -10.95
CA ARG A 290 2.42 -18.82 -11.33
C ARG A 290 2.49 -17.30 -11.15
N LEU A 291 3.54 -16.83 -10.49
CA LEU A 291 3.79 -15.42 -10.24
C LEU A 291 4.23 -14.73 -11.53
N LEU A 292 3.41 -13.82 -12.04
CA LEU A 292 3.66 -13.03 -13.25
C LEU A 292 4.35 -11.70 -12.92
N PHE A 293 3.97 -11.09 -11.79
CA PHE A 293 4.50 -9.83 -11.30
C PHE A 293 4.60 -9.89 -9.77
N ALA A 294 5.61 -9.23 -9.22
CA ALA A 294 5.74 -8.96 -7.79
C ALA A 294 6.47 -7.64 -7.59
N ASN A 295 5.93 -6.77 -6.73
CA ASN A 295 6.62 -5.56 -6.31
C ASN A 295 7.74 -5.87 -5.31
N GLN A 296 8.58 -4.87 -5.00
CA GLN A 296 9.72 -4.99 -4.10
C GLN A 296 9.35 -5.55 -2.71
N SER A 297 8.19 -5.13 -2.16
CA SER A 297 7.71 -5.62 -0.87
C SER A 297 7.35 -7.09 -0.89
N ALA A 298 6.66 -7.55 -1.94
CA ALA A 298 6.35 -8.96 -2.12
C ALA A 298 7.62 -9.79 -2.24
N LEU A 299 8.59 -9.35 -3.05
CA LEU A 299 9.87 -10.04 -3.22
C LEU A 299 10.65 -10.16 -1.90
N GLN A 300 10.66 -9.10 -1.08
CA GLN A 300 11.31 -9.14 0.23
C GLN A 300 10.64 -10.14 1.17
N ILE A 301 9.31 -10.18 1.22
CA ILE A 301 8.57 -11.13 2.04
C ILE A 301 8.83 -12.57 1.55
N LEU A 302 8.75 -12.81 0.25
CA LEU A 302 9.01 -14.14 -0.35
C LEU A 302 10.45 -14.61 -0.14
N ALA A 303 11.43 -13.71 -0.16
CA ALA A 303 12.83 -14.02 0.09
C ALA A 303 13.09 -14.55 1.52
N THR A 304 12.25 -14.22 2.49
CA THR A 304 12.36 -14.74 3.86
C THR A 304 12.01 -16.22 3.96
N ARG A 305 11.23 -16.76 3.02
CA ARG A 305 10.67 -18.13 3.05
C ARG A 305 9.99 -18.47 4.39
N ASP A 306 9.34 -17.49 5.01
CA ASP A 306 8.72 -17.62 6.32
C ASP A 306 7.20 -17.67 6.17
N GLY A 307 6.67 -18.80 5.75
CA GLY A 307 5.26 -19.08 5.52
C GLY A 307 4.85 -19.09 4.04
N LEU A 308 5.48 -18.27 3.20
CA LEU A 308 5.27 -18.23 1.75
C LEU A 308 6.56 -18.63 1.02
N GLU A 309 6.39 -19.25 -0.14
CA GLU A 309 7.48 -19.61 -1.03
C GLU A 309 7.07 -19.49 -2.49
N VAL A 310 8.07 -19.40 -3.35
CA VAL A 310 7.91 -19.55 -4.79
C VAL A 310 8.68 -20.77 -5.21
N THR A 311 8.02 -21.74 -5.85
CA THR A 311 8.64 -22.98 -6.32
C THR A 311 9.62 -22.70 -7.47
N ALA A 312 10.44 -23.70 -7.82
CA ALA A 312 11.34 -23.60 -8.98
C ALA A 312 10.60 -23.35 -10.31
N GLN A 313 9.31 -23.69 -10.39
CA GLN A 313 8.45 -23.44 -11.55
C GLN A 313 7.80 -22.04 -11.50
N GLY A 314 8.14 -21.21 -10.52
CA GLY A 314 7.58 -19.86 -10.34
C GLY A 314 6.17 -19.82 -9.74
N VAL A 315 5.69 -20.93 -9.14
CA VAL A 315 4.35 -20.98 -8.53
C VAL A 315 4.41 -20.45 -7.10
N LEU A 316 3.53 -19.52 -6.78
CA LEU A 316 3.34 -18.99 -5.43
C LEU A 316 2.63 -20.02 -4.56
N GLY A 317 3.26 -20.41 -3.48
CA GLY A 317 2.75 -21.39 -2.54
C GLY A 317 2.91 -20.94 -1.08
N ALA A 318 2.23 -21.64 -0.20
CA ALA A 318 2.46 -21.57 1.23
C ALA A 318 3.17 -22.84 1.69
N LEU A 319 4.09 -22.71 2.63
CA LEU A 319 4.75 -23.84 3.25
C LEU A 319 3.74 -24.79 3.89
N LYS A 320 4.05 -26.07 3.91
CA LYS A 320 3.16 -27.13 4.41
C LYS A 320 2.67 -26.82 5.84
N GLY A 321 1.35 -26.81 6.02
CA GLY A 321 0.72 -26.53 7.33
C GLY A 321 0.60 -25.06 7.70
N CYS A 322 1.09 -24.12 6.88
CA CYS A 322 1.01 -22.68 7.18
C CYS A 322 -0.34 -22.05 6.88
N CYS A 323 -1.17 -22.65 6.02
CA CYS A 323 -2.49 -22.13 5.72
C CYS A 323 -3.53 -23.23 5.48
N THR A 324 -4.79 -22.89 5.76
CA THR A 324 -5.96 -23.74 5.51
C THR A 324 -7.11 -22.79 5.09
N PRO A 325 -7.73 -22.98 3.93
CA PRO A 325 -7.46 -23.96 2.88
C PRO A 325 -6.11 -23.75 2.16
N PRO A 326 -5.67 -24.69 1.29
CA PRO A 326 -4.43 -24.54 0.54
C PRO A 326 -4.45 -23.27 -0.33
N LEU A 327 -3.33 -22.53 -0.35
CA LEU A 327 -3.22 -21.27 -1.11
C LEU A 327 -3.50 -21.47 -2.61
N SER A 328 -3.04 -22.59 -3.20
CA SER A 328 -3.27 -22.93 -4.61
C SER A 328 -4.76 -22.98 -4.98
N ALA A 329 -5.58 -23.58 -4.11
CA ALA A 329 -7.03 -23.66 -4.34
C ALA A 329 -7.69 -22.26 -4.35
N LEU A 330 -7.26 -21.38 -3.45
CA LEU A 330 -7.77 -20.00 -3.39
C LEU A 330 -7.35 -19.17 -4.60
N LEU A 331 -6.10 -19.31 -5.05
CA LEU A 331 -5.59 -18.62 -6.23
C LEU A 331 -6.35 -19.05 -7.48
N GLN A 332 -6.56 -20.35 -7.68
CA GLN A 332 -7.35 -20.88 -8.78
C GLN A 332 -8.81 -20.39 -8.73
N GLN A 333 -9.44 -20.46 -7.56
CA GLN A 333 -10.81 -19.97 -7.38
C GLN A 333 -10.92 -18.48 -7.72
N ALA A 334 -9.96 -17.66 -7.27
CA ALA A 334 -9.94 -16.23 -7.56
C ALA A 334 -9.72 -15.96 -9.06
N ALA A 335 -8.80 -16.66 -9.71
CA ALA A 335 -8.53 -16.48 -11.14
C ALA A 335 -9.76 -16.84 -12.00
N HIS A 336 -10.48 -17.92 -11.65
CA HIS A 336 -11.65 -18.40 -12.40
C HIS A 336 -12.99 -17.77 -11.98
N ALA A 337 -13.05 -16.96 -10.94
CA ALA A 337 -14.30 -16.36 -10.44
C ALA A 337 -15.05 -15.53 -11.49
N ARG A 338 -14.37 -15.09 -12.54
CA ARG A 338 -14.96 -14.36 -13.68
C ARG A 338 -15.78 -15.25 -14.64
N LEU A 339 -15.36 -16.50 -14.84
CA LEU A 339 -15.93 -17.37 -15.87
C LEU A 339 -17.28 -17.95 -15.46
N ALA A 340 -17.54 -18.03 -14.16
CA ALA A 340 -18.69 -18.79 -13.66
C ALA A 340 -19.98 -17.99 -13.46
N GLY A 341 -19.99 -16.67 -13.64
CA GLY A 341 -21.17 -15.83 -13.29
C GLY A 341 -21.60 -15.98 -11.83
N THR A 342 -20.78 -16.63 -11.00
CA THR A 342 -21.07 -17.00 -9.63
C THR A 342 -20.98 -15.81 -8.70
N SER A 343 -22.02 -15.67 -7.86
CA SER A 343 -22.09 -14.67 -6.78
C SER A 343 -21.14 -14.99 -5.60
N GLY A 344 -19.96 -15.58 -5.88
CA GLY A 344 -18.96 -15.88 -4.86
C GLY A 344 -18.30 -14.60 -4.29
N PRO A 345 -17.72 -14.66 -3.09
CA PRO A 345 -17.01 -13.52 -2.52
C PRO A 345 -15.82 -13.17 -3.43
N ARG A 346 -15.86 -11.96 -3.98
CA ARG A 346 -14.81 -11.44 -4.90
C ARG A 346 -13.47 -11.20 -4.21
N ASP A 347 -13.48 -11.13 -2.88
CA ASP A 347 -12.32 -10.88 -2.03
C ASP A 347 -12.19 -12.02 -1.03
N THR A 348 -11.07 -12.70 -1.05
CA THR A 348 -10.75 -13.74 -0.07
C THR A 348 -9.58 -13.30 0.79
N ALA A 349 -9.74 -13.39 2.11
CA ALA A 349 -8.68 -13.10 3.06
C ALA A 349 -8.16 -14.40 3.68
N LEU A 350 -6.85 -14.54 3.81
CA LEU A 350 -6.19 -15.72 4.35
C LEU A 350 -5.06 -15.31 5.29
N ALA A 351 -5.01 -15.94 6.47
CA ALA A 351 -3.87 -15.82 7.38
C ALA A 351 -2.88 -16.97 7.12
N VAL A 352 -1.66 -16.65 6.77
CA VAL A 352 -0.57 -17.61 6.57
C VAL A 352 0.32 -17.65 7.80
N ARG A 353 0.33 -18.77 8.51
CA ARG A 353 1.19 -18.98 9.68
C ARG A 353 2.65 -18.97 9.28
N ARG A 354 3.51 -18.53 10.19
CA ARG A 354 4.95 -18.41 9.96
C ARG A 354 5.69 -19.43 10.82
N PRO A 355 6.58 -20.26 10.22
CA PRO A 355 7.45 -21.20 10.96
C PRO A 355 8.31 -20.51 12.02
N SER A 356 8.69 -19.25 11.80
CA SER A 356 9.46 -18.45 12.76
C SER A 356 8.72 -18.13 14.06
N GLY A 357 7.40 -18.42 14.16
CA GLY A 357 6.57 -18.03 15.28
C GLY A 357 6.17 -16.54 15.30
N LYS A 358 6.55 -15.77 14.29
CA LYS A 358 6.05 -14.40 14.09
C LYS A 358 4.55 -14.40 13.81
N ARG A 359 3.93 -13.22 13.83
CA ARG A 359 2.51 -13.07 13.50
C ARG A 359 2.23 -13.55 12.08
N PRO A 360 1.06 -14.14 11.82
CA PRO A 360 0.68 -14.60 10.49
C PRO A 360 0.74 -13.46 9.46
N LEU A 361 1.19 -13.78 8.25
CA LEU A 361 1.04 -12.89 7.11
C LEU A 361 -0.45 -12.82 6.73
N THR A 362 -0.92 -11.65 6.35
CA THR A 362 -2.26 -11.47 5.80
C THR A 362 -2.17 -11.48 4.28
N LEU A 363 -2.88 -12.42 3.64
CA LEU A 363 -3.07 -12.44 2.20
C LEU A 363 -4.49 -12.02 1.86
N LEU A 364 -4.60 -11.10 0.91
CA LEU A 364 -5.88 -10.74 0.29
C LEU A 364 -5.77 -11.11 -1.17
N VAL A 365 -6.63 -12.04 -1.61
CA VAL A 365 -6.64 -12.55 -2.99
C VAL A 365 -7.89 -12.03 -3.67
N ARG A 366 -7.72 -11.49 -4.88
CA ARG A 366 -8.78 -10.88 -5.65
C ARG A 366 -8.68 -11.27 -7.13
N SER A 367 -9.80 -11.53 -7.74
CA SER A 367 -9.91 -11.71 -9.18
C SER A 367 -9.56 -10.41 -9.92
N LEU A 368 -8.69 -10.49 -10.93
CA LEU A 368 -8.40 -9.39 -11.84
C LEU A 368 -9.56 -9.20 -12.82
N HIS A 369 -10.10 -7.99 -12.84
CA HIS A 369 -11.17 -7.61 -13.75
C HIS A 369 -10.59 -6.60 -14.74
N GLY A 370 -10.26 -7.02 -15.93
CA GLY A 370 -9.83 -6.09 -16.97
C GLY A 370 -10.88 -5.00 -17.23
N THR A 371 -10.83 -3.92 -16.49
CA THR A 371 -11.70 -2.74 -16.68
C THR A 371 -11.14 -1.80 -17.75
N VAL A 372 -9.86 -1.92 -18.10
CA VAL A 372 -9.14 -0.95 -18.95
C VAL A 372 -9.04 -1.37 -20.41
N SER A 373 -9.39 -2.60 -20.79
CA SER A 373 -9.44 -2.95 -22.21
C SER A 373 -10.43 -4.06 -22.49
N LYS A 374 -11.40 -3.80 -23.35
CA LYS A 374 -12.30 -4.82 -23.93
C LYS A 374 -11.57 -5.76 -24.91
N SER A 375 -10.28 -5.55 -25.11
CA SER A 375 -9.42 -6.36 -25.95
C SER A 375 -8.36 -7.03 -25.08
N VAL A 376 -8.46 -8.37 -24.93
CA VAL A 376 -7.36 -9.28 -24.61
C VAL A 376 -6.90 -9.32 -23.15
N ALA A 377 -7.74 -9.78 -22.23
CA ALA A 377 -7.25 -10.61 -21.13
C ALA A 377 -7.58 -12.06 -21.48
N THR A 378 -6.68 -12.73 -22.16
CA THR A 378 -6.88 -14.11 -22.63
C THR A 378 -6.68 -15.15 -21.54
N GLU A 379 -6.02 -14.81 -20.44
CA GLU A 379 -5.75 -15.76 -19.36
C GLU A 379 -6.33 -15.28 -18.02
N PRO A 380 -6.96 -16.19 -17.24
CA PRO A 380 -7.44 -15.88 -15.90
C PRO A 380 -6.27 -15.48 -14.98
N ALA A 381 -6.43 -14.40 -14.25
CA ALA A 381 -5.40 -13.93 -13.32
C ALA A 381 -6.01 -13.43 -12.02
N ALA A 382 -5.21 -13.41 -10.95
CA ALA A 382 -5.58 -12.90 -9.66
C ALA A 382 -4.52 -11.95 -9.09
N LEU A 383 -4.98 -10.92 -8.39
CA LEU A 383 -4.17 -10.04 -7.56
C LEU A 383 -4.01 -10.65 -6.17
N VAL A 384 -2.79 -10.59 -5.65
CA VAL A 384 -2.45 -11.04 -4.30
C VAL A 384 -1.79 -9.89 -3.57
N PHE A 385 -2.42 -9.41 -2.49
CA PHE A 385 -1.81 -8.48 -1.56
C PHE A 385 -1.26 -9.27 -0.38
N VAL A 386 -0.01 -9.01 -0.01
CA VAL A 386 0.67 -9.64 1.14
C VAL A 386 1.04 -8.55 2.12
N LEU A 387 0.49 -8.63 3.33
CA LEU A 387 0.76 -7.68 4.40
C LEU A 387 1.47 -8.40 5.54
N ASP A 388 2.62 -7.87 5.96
CA ASP A 388 3.36 -8.36 7.13
C ASP A 388 3.12 -7.41 8.31
N PRO A 389 2.34 -7.82 9.33
CA PRO A 389 2.05 -6.97 10.48
C PRO A 389 3.27 -6.71 11.38
N ASP A 390 4.34 -7.49 11.22
CA ASP A 390 5.57 -7.34 12.00
C ASP A 390 6.59 -6.40 11.34
N LEU A 391 6.31 -5.91 10.13
CA LEU A 391 7.14 -4.86 9.55
C LEU A 391 7.12 -3.60 10.43
N PRO A 392 8.29 -2.99 10.69
CA PRO A 392 8.34 -1.74 11.44
C PRO A 392 7.60 -0.63 10.70
N VAL A 393 7.00 0.28 11.45
CA VAL A 393 6.31 1.44 10.84
C VAL A 393 7.35 2.38 10.24
N GLN A 394 7.23 2.67 8.96
CA GLN A 394 8.15 3.52 8.19
C GLN A 394 7.90 5.03 8.41
N ALA A 395 7.57 5.43 9.62
CA ALA A 395 7.37 6.83 9.98
C ALA A 395 8.69 7.45 10.44
N THR A 396 9.31 8.30 9.63
CA THR A 396 10.49 9.06 10.07
C THR A 396 10.11 10.18 11.02
N GLU A 397 11.06 10.54 11.90
CA GLU A 397 10.91 11.73 12.77
C GLU A 397 10.66 12.98 11.94
N SER A 398 11.35 13.13 10.82
CA SER A 398 11.20 14.26 9.91
C SER A 398 9.77 14.40 9.39
N ARG A 399 9.15 13.31 8.88
CA ARG A 399 7.76 13.33 8.40
C ARG A 399 6.77 13.71 9.51
N LEU A 400 6.92 13.14 10.70
CA LEU A 400 6.05 13.45 11.84
C LEU A 400 6.19 14.91 12.30
N ARG A 401 7.40 15.45 12.26
CA ARG A 401 7.65 16.85 12.56
C ARG A 401 7.06 17.80 11.51
N GLN A 402 7.20 17.47 10.23
CA GLN A 402 6.65 18.26 9.13
C GLN A 402 5.10 18.28 9.14
N LEU A 403 4.48 17.13 9.38
CA LEU A 403 3.02 16.99 9.32
C LEU A 403 2.28 17.52 10.56
N TYR A 404 2.82 17.28 11.73
CA TYR A 404 2.15 17.57 13.01
C TYR A 404 2.83 18.64 13.86
N GLY A 405 3.98 19.15 13.44
CA GLY A 405 4.76 20.08 14.25
C GLY A 405 5.31 19.43 15.53
N PHE A 406 5.54 18.12 15.53
CA PHE A 406 6.12 17.43 16.68
C PHE A 406 7.57 17.84 16.89
N THR A 407 8.00 17.89 18.15
CA THR A 407 9.42 17.95 18.49
C THR A 407 10.08 16.59 18.21
N SER A 408 11.42 16.52 18.18
CA SER A 408 12.12 15.23 18.01
C SER A 408 11.73 14.20 19.08
N SER A 409 11.59 14.62 20.35
CA SER A 409 11.18 13.73 21.44
C SER A 409 9.75 13.22 21.25
N GLU A 410 8.82 14.09 20.84
CA GLU A 410 7.43 13.72 20.54
C GLU A 410 7.36 12.78 19.32
N ALA A 411 8.14 13.03 18.26
CA ALA A 411 8.18 12.19 17.09
C ALA A 411 8.73 10.77 17.40
N ARG A 412 9.77 10.68 18.24
CA ARG A 412 10.29 9.39 18.72
C ARG A 412 9.28 8.65 19.56
N LEU A 413 8.58 9.34 20.47
CA LEU A 413 7.49 8.75 21.24
C LEU A 413 6.35 8.27 20.34
N ALA A 414 5.96 9.08 19.33
CA ALA A 414 4.94 8.74 18.36
C ALA A 414 5.25 7.41 17.64
N ARG A 415 6.49 7.21 17.19
CA ARG A 415 6.91 5.96 16.53
C ARG A 415 6.72 4.74 17.42
N LEU A 416 7.15 4.80 18.68
CA LEU A 416 6.97 3.70 19.63
C LEU A 416 5.47 3.41 19.89
N LEU A 417 4.65 4.44 20.00
CA LEU A 417 3.20 4.28 20.17
C LEU A 417 2.55 3.66 18.92
N MET A 418 2.99 4.01 17.71
CA MET A 418 2.52 3.41 16.47
C MET A 418 2.86 1.92 16.35
N GLU A 419 3.93 1.46 16.97
CA GLU A 419 4.28 0.04 17.11
C GLU A 419 3.42 -0.69 18.14
N GLY A 420 2.58 0.05 18.87
CA GLY A 420 1.66 -0.47 19.88
C GLY A 420 2.25 -0.59 21.29
N ASN A 421 3.42 0.02 21.54
CA ASN A 421 4.00 0.07 22.88
C ASN A 421 3.11 0.88 23.83
N ALA A 422 3.05 0.50 25.11
CA ALA A 422 2.42 1.34 26.11
C ALA A 422 3.31 2.56 26.42
N LEU A 423 2.68 3.62 26.95
CA LEU A 423 3.40 4.84 27.28
C LEU A 423 4.56 4.59 28.26
N ASP A 424 4.33 3.73 29.25
CA ASP A 424 5.35 3.40 30.25
C ASP A 424 6.50 2.59 29.65
N ASP A 425 6.24 1.70 28.67
CA ASP A 425 7.28 0.95 27.97
C ASP A 425 8.14 1.86 27.06
N CYS A 426 7.61 3.01 26.65
CA CYS A 426 8.36 3.99 25.86
C CYS A 426 9.38 4.78 26.69
N CYS A 427 9.26 4.75 28.03
CA CYS A 427 10.11 5.57 28.90
C CYS A 427 11.58 5.12 28.86
N GLU A 428 11.81 3.80 28.90
CA GLU A 428 13.16 3.23 28.91
C GLU A 428 13.93 3.48 27.61
N PRO A 429 13.40 3.15 26.40
CA PRO A 429 14.08 3.43 25.15
C PRO A 429 14.36 4.92 24.91
N LEU A 430 13.47 5.79 25.41
CA LEU A 430 13.60 7.23 25.27
C LEU A 430 14.43 7.88 26.38
N LYS A 431 14.78 7.16 27.43
CA LYS A 431 15.49 7.64 28.62
C LYS A 431 14.78 8.83 29.28
N ILE A 432 13.45 8.76 29.40
CA ILE A 432 12.62 9.80 30.02
C ILE A 432 11.78 9.25 31.16
N ARG A 433 11.36 10.13 32.08
CA ARG A 433 10.44 9.76 33.15
C ARG A 433 9.00 9.66 32.66
N ALA A 434 8.18 8.84 33.31
CA ALA A 434 6.76 8.68 32.98
C ALA A 434 5.99 10.01 32.97
N SER A 435 6.31 10.95 33.86
CA SER A 435 5.71 12.28 33.89
C SER A 435 6.03 13.09 32.63
N THR A 436 7.26 12.96 32.10
CA THR A 436 7.70 13.60 30.85
C THR A 436 7.00 12.96 29.66
N ALA A 437 6.88 11.62 29.63
CA ALA A 437 6.15 10.90 28.58
C ALA A 437 4.68 11.33 28.51
N ARG A 438 4.00 11.45 29.65
CA ARG A 438 2.62 11.96 29.72
C ARG A 438 2.49 13.38 29.22
N ARG A 439 3.44 14.27 29.54
CA ARG A 439 3.47 15.64 29.03
C ARG A 439 3.68 15.68 27.52
N HIS A 440 4.60 14.88 26.96
CA HIS A 440 4.77 14.76 25.53
C HIS A 440 3.51 14.25 24.84
N LEU A 441 2.85 13.23 25.40
CA LEU A 441 1.60 12.70 24.89
C LEU A 441 0.48 13.77 24.86
N ALA A 442 0.34 14.55 25.93
CA ALA A 442 -0.63 15.65 26.01
C ALA A 442 -0.36 16.71 24.92
N ASN A 443 0.91 17.10 24.72
CA ASN A 443 1.29 18.02 23.67
C ASN A 443 1.00 17.45 22.26
N MET A 444 1.24 16.17 22.05
CA MET A 444 0.92 15.48 20.81
C MET A 444 -0.59 15.47 20.55
N PHE A 445 -1.40 15.26 21.58
CA PHE A 445 -2.86 15.35 21.46
C PHE A 445 -3.31 16.74 21.01
N ALA A 446 -2.78 17.78 21.64
CA ALA A 446 -3.08 19.18 21.26
C ALA A 446 -2.67 19.48 19.81
N LYS A 447 -1.47 19.07 19.40
CA LYS A 447 -0.95 19.29 18.03
C LYS A 447 -1.70 18.49 16.96
N ALA A 448 -2.08 17.24 17.27
CA ALA A 448 -2.79 16.36 16.34
C ALA A 448 -4.32 16.53 16.39
N GLY A 449 -4.85 17.36 17.30
CA GLY A 449 -6.30 17.58 17.46
C GLY A 449 -7.04 16.30 17.87
N VAL A 450 -6.44 15.47 18.74
CA VAL A 450 -7.04 14.23 19.27
C VAL A 450 -7.09 14.26 20.78
N GLN A 451 -7.96 13.45 21.38
CA GLN A 451 -8.17 13.47 22.84
C GLN A 451 -7.63 12.23 23.56
N HIS A 452 -7.34 11.15 22.83
CA HIS A 452 -6.86 9.91 23.46
C HIS A 452 -5.88 9.14 22.56
N GLN A 453 -5.09 8.26 23.19
CA GLN A 453 -3.98 7.55 22.59
C GLN A 453 -4.40 6.66 21.38
N GLY A 454 -5.51 5.93 21.49
CA GLY A 454 -6.00 5.07 20.41
C GLY A 454 -6.27 5.86 19.12
N ARG A 455 -6.91 7.03 19.25
CA ARG A 455 -7.19 7.92 18.11
C ARG A 455 -5.92 8.52 17.52
N LEU A 456 -4.92 8.82 18.36
CA LEU A 456 -3.61 9.29 17.91
C LEU A 456 -2.91 8.19 17.08
N ILE A 457 -2.85 6.97 17.59
CA ILE A 457 -2.25 5.83 16.88
C ILE A 457 -2.93 5.60 15.52
N CYS A 458 -4.26 5.58 15.49
CA CYS A 458 -5.03 5.44 14.25
C CYS A 458 -4.70 6.55 13.24
N LEU A 459 -4.68 7.80 13.70
CA LEU A 459 -4.38 8.96 12.86
C LEU A 459 -2.98 8.86 12.26
N LEU A 460 -1.98 8.58 13.08
CA LEU A 460 -0.58 8.52 12.66
C LEU A 460 -0.35 7.35 11.68
N LEU A 461 -0.89 6.17 11.96
CA LEU A 461 -0.76 5.01 11.08
C LEU A 461 -1.39 5.26 9.70
N LYS A 462 -2.56 5.90 9.66
CA LYS A 462 -3.23 6.25 8.40
C LYS A 462 -2.50 7.33 7.61
N SER A 463 -1.79 8.24 8.29
CA SER A 463 -1.14 9.37 7.63
C SER A 463 0.26 9.05 7.09
N VAL A 464 1.01 8.14 7.74
CA VAL A 464 2.43 7.95 7.38
C VAL A 464 2.87 6.49 7.37
N GLY A 465 2.04 5.56 7.87
CA GLY A 465 2.47 4.19 8.18
C GLY A 465 2.71 3.27 6.99
N ILE A 466 2.39 3.68 5.76
CA ILE A 466 2.24 2.77 4.62
C ILE A 466 3.25 3.05 3.51
N VAL A 467 3.77 4.28 3.43
CA VAL A 467 4.71 4.67 2.37
C VAL A 467 6.13 4.58 2.90
N ARG A 468 6.93 3.70 2.28
CA ARG A 468 8.33 3.47 2.63
C ARG A 468 9.16 4.75 2.60
N VAL A 469 10.13 4.81 3.49
CA VAL A 469 11.19 5.81 3.48
C VAL A 469 12.43 5.17 2.85
N GLN A 470 13.09 5.89 1.95
CA GLN A 470 14.45 5.54 1.55
C GLN A 470 15.40 6.32 2.47
N ASP A 471 15.94 5.64 3.48
CA ASP A 471 16.99 6.22 4.31
C ASP A 471 18.29 6.26 3.51
N ASP A 472 18.93 7.44 3.49
CA ASP A 472 20.28 7.62 2.91
C ASP A 472 21.38 6.93 3.75
N GLU A 473 21.06 6.37 4.92
CA GLU A 473 22.06 5.81 5.85
C GLU A 473 22.35 4.33 5.68
N SER A 474 21.66 3.59 4.83
CA SER A 474 22.04 2.20 4.54
C SER A 474 23.04 2.10 3.38
N SER A 475 24.22 2.69 3.54
CA SER A 475 25.38 2.47 2.67
C SER A 475 26.05 1.10 2.86
N SER A 476 25.30 0.08 3.28
CA SER A 476 25.79 -1.28 3.30
C SER A 476 24.71 -2.26 2.82
N ARG A 477 24.55 -2.27 1.54
CA ARG A 477 24.01 -3.22 0.55
C ARG A 477 22.92 -2.60 -0.32
N PRO A 478 23.27 -2.20 -1.54
CA PRO A 478 22.24 -1.95 -2.54
C PRO A 478 21.67 -3.29 -2.98
N VAL A 479 20.44 -3.60 -2.56
CA VAL A 479 19.62 -4.51 -3.32
C VAL A 479 18.93 -3.62 -4.37
N PRO A 480 19.31 -3.73 -5.64
CA PRO A 480 18.70 -2.93 -6.69
C PRO A 480 17.23 -3.31 -6.84
N PRO A 481 16.35 -2.38 -7.20
CA PRO A 481 14.96 -2.67 -7.51
C PRO A 481 14.89 -3.68 -8.65
N GLN A 482 14.29 -4.83 -8.41
CA GLN A 482 14.16 -5.88 -9.41
C GLN A 482 12.69 -6.21 -9.63
N MET A 483 12.16 -5.71 -10.74
CA MET A 483 10.97 -6.29 -11.34
C MET A 483 11.36 -7.64 -11.96
N VAL A 484 10.84 -8.73 -11.45
CA VAL A 484 11.10 -10.08 -12.00
C VAL A 484 9.91 -10.48 -12.85
N LEU A 485 10.10 -10.43 -14.17
CA LEU A 485 9.22 -11.08 -15.13
C LEU A 485 9.70 -12.53 -15.30
N VAL A 486 8.89 -13.50 -14.92
CA VAL A 486 9.18 -14.91 -15.13
C VAL A 486 8.83 -15.26 -16.58
N ARG A 487 9.86 -15.59 -17.40
CA ARG A 487 9.65 -15.98 -18.80
C ARG A 487 8.92 -17.32 -18.91
N ASN A 488 7.91 -17.39 -19.76
CA ASN A 488 7.35 -18.61 -20.28
C ASN A 488 8.33 -19.19 -21.33
N SER A 489 9.06 -20.25 -21.00
CA SER A 489 9.71 -21.05 -22.01
C SER A 489 8.70 -22.03 -22.59
N PRO A 490 8.47 -22.11 -23.90
CA PRO A 490 7.60 -23.12 -24.49
C PRO A 490 8.20 -24.49 -24.24
N LEU A 491 7.36 -25.41 -23.79
CA LEU A 491 7.67 -26.84 -23.67
C LEU A 491 8.10 -27.36 -25.05
N THR A 492 9.39 -27.59 -25.24
CA THR A 492 9.91 -28.34 -26.37
C THR A 492 9.30 -29.75 -26.32
N ARG A 493 8.51 -30.07 -27.35
CA ARG A 493 7.98 -31.42 -27.57
C ARG A 493 9.17 -32.39 -27.64
N LEU A 494 9.18 -33.37 -26.74
CA LEU A 494 10.04 -34.53 -26.87
C LEU A 494 9.69 -35.29 -28.16
N PRO A 495 10.67 -35.72 -28.99
CA PRO A 495 10.36 -36.56 -30.13
C PRO A 495 9.91 -37.95 -29.63
N ARG A 496 8.83 -38.44 -30.19
CA ARG A 496 8.41 -39.83 -30.03
C ARG A 496 9.42 -40.72 -30.76
N ALA A 497 10.02 -41.65 -30.04
CA ALA A 497 10.61 -42.84 -30.58
C ALA A 497 9.63 -44.00 -30.44
#